data_528826287169e125f10aefb666410260
#
_entry.id   528826287169e125f10aefb666410260
#
_cell.length_a   1.000
_cell.length_b   1.000
_cell.length_c   1.000
_cell.angle_alpha   90.00
_cell.angle_beta   90.00
_cell.angle_gamma   90.00
#
_symmetry.space_group_name_H-M   'P 1'
#
loop_
_entity.id
_entity.type
_entity.pdbx_description
1 polymer ?
#
loop_
_entity_poly.entity_id
_entity_poly.type
_entity_poly.pdbx_seq_one_letter_code
_entity_poly.pdbx_strand_id
1 'polypeptide(L)'
;MPSLVTHALSDAVLASMRSATDAEVMPRWRSLTADEVRTKAGPWDLVTDADVLAERRLTADLSALLDIPVVGEEATAADASLLDLVGASEACWLVDPVDGTRNFVHGREDFACMVALVVGGRTEGAWITYPAVEREMHGANGVGTFLDGARTMAMKKETWS
;
A
#
# COMPACT_ATOMS: atom_id res chain seq x y z
N MET A 1 0.32 -4.38 25.31
CA MET A 1 -0.99 -4.42 24.66
C MET A 1 -0.96 -5.53 23.60
N PRO A 2 -2.01 -6.31 23.43
CA PRO A 2 -2.08 -7.22 22.30
C PRO A 2 -2.03 -6.43 21.01
N SER A 3 -1.40 -6.98 19.96
CA SER A 3 -1.35 -6.35 18.64
C SER A 3 -2.77 -6.15 18.11
N LEU A 4 -3.05 -4.98 17.51
CA LEU A 4 -4.30 -4.74 16.78
C LEU A 4 -4.39 -5.61 15.53
N VAL A 5 -3.23 -6.04 15.00
CA VAL A 5 -3.19 -6.87 13.80
C VAL A 5 -3.38 -8.33 14.19
N THR A 6 -4.45 -8.93 13.68
CA THR A 6 -4.73 -10.35 13.74
C THR A 6 -4.51 -10.98 12.36
N HIS A 7 -4.43 -12.31 12.28
CA HIS A 7 -4.43 -13.01 10.98
C HIS A 7 -5.65 -12.64 10.14
N ALA A 8 -6.83 -12.61 10.76
CA ALA A 8 -8.07 -12.24 10.06
C ALA A 8 -8.03 -10.81 9.49
N LEU A 9 -7.48 -9.84 10.23
CA LEU A 9 -7.29 -8.49 9.70
C LEU A 9 -6.28 -8.48 8.56
N SER A 10 -5.15 -9.19 8.69
CA SER A 10 -4.15 -9.29 7.62
C SER A 10 -4.74 -9.87 6.33
N ASP A 11 -5.52 -10.94 6.45
CA ASP A 11 -6.18 -11.57 5.29
C ASP A 11 -7.19 -10.61 4.64
N ALA A 12 -7.95 -9.85 5.44
CA ALA A 12 -8.90 -8.86 4.95
C ALA A 12 -8.20 -7.69 4.23
N VAL A 13 -7.09 -7.19 4.77
CA VAL A 13 -6.28 -6.15 4.11
C VAL A 13 -5.74 -6.64 2.77
N LEU A 14 -5.13 -7.83 2.73
CA LEU A 14 -4.64 -8.42 1.47
C LEU A 14 -5.76 -8.63 0.45
N ALA A 15 -6.95 -9.06 0.90
CA ALA A 15 -8.12 -9.21 0.02
C ALA A 15 -8.55 -7.86 -0.59
N SER A 16 -8.57 -6.78 0.21
CA SER A 16 -8.87 -5.43 -0.26
C SER A 16 -7.81 -4.94 -1.27
N MET A 17 -6.53 -5.18 -0.99
CA MET A 17 -5.43 -4.81 -1.89
C MET A 17 -5.54 -5.56 -3.23
N ARG A 18 -5.75 -6.87 -3.21
CA ARG A 18 -5.96 -7.66 -4.44
C ARG A 18 -7.18 -7.16 -5.22
N SER A 19 -8.30 -6.93 -4.54
CA SER A 19 -9.52 -6.42 -5.17
C SER A 19 -9.31 -5.06 -5.84
N ALA A 20 -8.58 -4.14 -5.19
CA ALA A 20 -8.30 -2.82 -5.74
C ALA A 20 -7.33 -2.90 -6.94
N THR A 21 -6.26 -3.69 -6.83
CA THR A 21 -5.28 -3.84 -7.92
C THR A 21 -5.88 -4.55 -9.13
N ASP A 22 -6.67 -5.59 -8.94
CA ASP A 22 -7.33 -6.33 -10.03
C ASP A 22 -8.37 -5.47 -10.77
N ALA A 23 -9.09 -4.60 -10.04
CA ALA A 23 -10.12 -3.77 -10.63
C ALA A 23 -9.58 -2.49 -11.30
N GLU A 24 -8.57 -1.85 -10.71
CA GLU A 24 -8.17 -0.50 -11.08
C GLU A 24 -6.76 -0.41 -11.67
N VAL A 25 -5.83 -1.25 -11.23
CA VAL A 25 -4.42 -1.18 -11.62
C VAL A 25 -4.14 -2.09 -12.82
N MET A 26 -4.38 -3.39 -12.70
CA MET A 26 -4.01 -4.37 -13.72
C MET A 26 -4.70 -4.19 -15.07
N PRO A 27 -5.97 -3.76 -15.16
CA PRO A 27 -6.60 -3.48 -16.47
C PRO A 27 -5.95 -2.32 -17.23
N ARG A 28 -5.27 -1.41 -16.51
CA ARG A 28 -4.56 -0.25 -17.09
C ARG A 28 -3.09 -0.52 -17.37
N TRP A 29 -2.51 -1.51 -16.73
CA TRP A 29 -1.12 -1.86 -16.96
C TRP A 29 -0.88 -2.30 -18.41
N ARG A 30 0.11 -1.68 -19.07
CA ARG A 30 0.42 -1.84 -20.50
C ARG A 30 -0.69 -1.42 -21.48
N SER A 31 -1.72 -0.72 -20.98
CA SER A 31 -2.84 -0.24 -21.79
C SER A 31 -3.24 1.21 -21.51
N LEU A 32 -2.41 1.95 -20.76
CA LEU A 32 -2.64 3.36 -20.45
C LEU A 32 -2.71 4.21 -21.72
N THR A 33 -3.72 5.10 -21.77
CA THR A 33 -3.79 6.17 -22.75
C THR A 33 -3.02 7.40 -22.24
N ALA A 34 -2.67 8.32 -23.16
CA ALA A 34 -1.97 9.55 -22.80
C ALA A 34 -2.75 10.41 -21.79
N ASP A 35 -4.08 10.37 -21.85
CA ASP A 35 -4.97 11.16 -20.98
C ASP A 35 -5.03 10.60 -19.54
N GLU A 36 -4.67 9.32 -19.36
CA GLU A 36 -4.64 8.68 -18.05
C GLU A 36 -3.34 8.92 -17.28
N VAL A 37 -2.33 9.55 -17.90
CA VAL A 37 -1.02 9.85 -17.29
C VAL A 37 -0.87 11.35 -17.09
N ARG A 38 -0.61 11.77 -15.86
CA ARG A 38 -0.42 13.16 -15.47
C ARG A 38 0.86 13.33 -14.66
N THR A 39 1.33 14.57 -14.51
CA THR A 39 2.44 14.92 -13.62
C THR A 39 1.90 15.68 -12.40
N LYS A 40 2.47 15.41 -11.22
CA LYS A 40 2.16 16.15 -9.97
C LYS A 40 3.07 17.39 -9.85
N ALA A 41 4.14 17.29 -9.07
CA ALA A 41 5.02 18.41 -8.75
C ALA A 41 6.18 18.60 -9.74
N GLY A 42 6.48 17.62 -10.58
CA GLY A 42 7.60 17.68 -11.53
C GLY A 42 7.50 16.64 -12.65
N PRO A 43 8.37 16.74 -13.67
CA PRO A 43 8.28 15.88 -14.87
C PRO A 43 8.51 14.39 -14.60
N TRP A 44 9.03 14.06 -13.42
CA TRP A 44 9.30 12.67 -13.00
C TRP A 44 8.32 12.15 -11.97
N ASP A 45 7.44 13.03 -11.45
CA ASP A 45 6.43 12.73 -10.46
C ASP A 45 5.10 12.45 -11.18
N LEU A 46 4.92 11.20 -11.57
CA LEU A 46 3.80 10.75 -12.37
C LEU A 46 2.65 10.26 -11.47
N VAL A 47 1.43 10.46 -11.95
CA VAL A 47 0.20 9.87 -11.41
C VAL A 47 -0.66 9.38 -12.56
N THR A 48 -1.36 8.28 -12.37
CA THR A 48 -2.31 7.74 -13.33
C THR A 48 -3.71 7.61 -12.73
N ASP A 49 -4.69 7.33 -13.56
CA ASP A 49 -6.04 7.00 -13.08
C ASP A 49 -6.04 5.72 -12.24
N ALA A 50 -5.09 4.80 -12.47
CA ALA A 50 -4.92 3.63 -11.65
C ALA A 50 -4.64 3.99 -10.18
N ASP A 51 -3.70 4.94 -9.95
CA ASP A 51 -3.33 5.41 -8.60
C ASP A 51 -4.56 5.97 -7.87
N VAL A 52 -5.25 6.91 -8.51
CA VAL A 52 -6.40 7.63 -7.92
C VAL A 52 -7.57 6.69 -7.62
N LEU A 53 -7.90 5.81 -8.56
CA LEU A 53 -9.06 4.91 -8.41
C LEU A 53 -8.79 3.79 -7.41
N ALA A 54 -7.56 3.23 -7.42
CA ALA A 54 -7.16 2.22 -6.45
C ALA A 54 -7.10 2.81 -5.03
N GLU A 55 -6.58 4.04 -4.85
CA GLU A 55 -6.56 4.70 -3.53
C GLU A 55 -7.97 4.91 -2.98
N ARG A 56 -8.91 5.39 -3.81
CA ARG A 56 -10.31 5.57 -3.39
C ARG A 56 -10.94 4.28 -2.92
N ARG A 57 -10.71 3.19 -3.63
CA ARG A 57 -11.24 1.88 -3.29
C ARG A 57 -10.63 1.36 -1.99
N LEU A 58 -9.31 1.42 -1.86
CA LEU A 58 -8.59 1.04 -0.64
C LEU A 58 -9.04 1.87 0.56
N THR A 59 -9.23 3.19 0.39
CA THR A 59 -9.72 4.05 1.46
C THR A 59 -11.08 3.59 1.98
N ALA A 60 -12.02 3.27 1.08
CA ALA A 60 -13.33 2.78 1.47
C ALA A 60 -13.25 1.42 2.20
N ASP A 61 -12.50 0.48 1.64
CA ASP A 61 -12.38 -0.88 2.18
C ASP A 61 -11.67 -0.86 3.55
N LEU A 62 -10.54 -0.14 3.68
CA LEU A 62 -9.77 -0.06 4.92
C LEU A 62 -10.54 0.66 6.03
N SER A 63 -11.30 1.73 5.71
CA SER A 63 -12.17 2.40 6.67
C SER A 63 -13.29 1.49 7.17
N ALA A 64 -13.76 0.56 6.34
CA ALA A 64 -14.75 -0.45 6.76
C ALA A 64 -14.15 -1.53 7.67
N LEU A 65 -12.85 -1.82 7.56
CA LEU A 65 -12.15 -2.77 8.44
C LEU A 65 -11.86 -2.18 9.81
N LEU A 66 -11.39 -0.94 9.87
CA LEU A 66 -11.14 -0.18 11.09
C LEU A 66 -11.55 1.27 10.83
N ASP A 67 -12.41 1.82 11.69
CA ASP A 67 -12.89 3.21 11.64
C ASP A 67 -11.81 4.18 12.16
N ILE A 68 -10.73 4.31 11.38
CA ILE A 68 -9.59 5.19 11.62
C ILE A 68 -9.25 5.95 10.34
N PRO A 69 -8.55 7.10 10.41
CA PRO A 69 -8.15 7.87 9.25
C PRO A 69 -7.33 7.04 8.25
N VAL A 70 -7.54 7.31 6.95
CA VAL A 70 -6.71 6.80 5.86
C VAL A 70 -5.93 7.96 5.26
N VAL A 71 -4.62 7.84 5.23
CA VAL A 71 -3.69 8.80 4.63
C VAL A 71 -3.12 8.17 3.37
N GLY A 72 -3.64 8.57 2.23
CA GLY A 72 -3.23 8.09 0.92
C GLY A 72 -2.22 9.02 0.26
N GLU A 73 -1.40 8.49 -0.64
CA GLU A 73 -0.41 9.27 -1.40
C GLU A 73 -1.09 10.35 -2.24
N GLU A 74 -2.13 10.00 -2.99
CA GLU A 74 -2.79 10.91 -3.90
C GLU A 74 -3.63 11.97 -3.16
N ALA A 75 -4.32 11.57 -2.09
CA ALA A 75 -5.02 12.50 -1.23
C ALA A 75 -4.07 13.49 -0.57
N THR A 76 -2.90 13.04 -0.12
CA THR A 76 -1.87 13.88 0.51
C THR A 76 -1.22 14.83 -0.51
N ALA A 77 -1.06 14.42 -1.76
CA ALA A 77 -0.57 15.29 -2.83
C ALA A 77 -1.55 16.44 -3.10
N ALA A 78 -2.86 16.21 -2.90
CA ALA A 78 -3.89 17.25 -3.00
C ALA A 78 -4.04 18.10 -1.72
N ASP A 79 -3.84 17.49 -0.54
CA ASP A 79 -3.93 18.14 0.77
C ASP A 79 -2.84 17.64 1.73
N ALA A 80 -1.72 18.35 1.78
CA ALA A 80 -0.56 17.99 2.59
C ALA A 80 -0.86 17.96 4.11
N SER A 81 -1.95 18.58 4.57
CA SER A 81 -2.34 18.56 5.99
C SER A 81 -2.74 17.17 6.49
N LEU A 82 -3.06 16.25 5.57
CA LEU A 82 -3.35 14.86 5.92
C LEU A 82 -2.15 14.15 6.57
N LEU A 83 -0.91 14.60 6.30
CA LEU A 83 0.28 14.06 6.96
C LEU A 83 0.29 14.31 8.48
N ASP A 84 -0.37 15.35 8.94
CA ASP A 84 -0.48 15.65 10.38
C ASP A 84 -1.22 14.53 11.13
N LEU A 85 -2.12 13.82 10.45
CA LEU A 85 -2.86 12.70 11.03
C LEU A 85 -1.95 11.54 11.43
N VAL A 86 -0.81 11.35 10.76
CA VAL A 86 0.14 10.25 11.06
C VAL A 86 0.73 10.39 12.46
N GLY A 87 0.93 11.63 12.93
CA GLY A 87 1.45 11.90 14.27
C GLY A 87 0.39 12.25 15.32
N ALA A 88 -0.75 12.79 14.87
CA ALA A 88 -1.81 13.31 15.77
C ALA A 88 -2.89 12.25 16.07
N SER A 89 -3.13 11.29 15.19
CA SER A 89 -4.12 10.23 15.40
C SER A 89 -3.56 9.11 16.29
N GLU A 90 -4.42 8.48 17.10
CA GLU A 90 -4.06 7.27 17.85
C GLU A 90 -3.65 6.14 16.90
N ALA A 91 -4.36 6.03 15.77
CA ALA A 91 -4.04 5.11 14.69
C ALA A 91 -4.44 5.70 13.34
N CYS A 92 -3.77 5.29 12.26
CA CYS A 92 -4.16 5.59 10.89
C CYS A 92 -3.65 4.51 9.93
N TRP A 93 -4.34 4.40 8.78
CA TRP A 93 -3.83 3.66 7.62
C TRP A 93 -2.96 4.58 6.76
N LEU A 94 -1.86 4.05 6.23
CA LEU A 94 -1.09 4.67 5.14
C LEU A 94 -1.29 3.84 3.89
N VAL A 95 -1.50 4.48 2.75
CA VAL A 95 -1.76 3.82 1.47
C VAL A 95 -0.93 4.46 0.37
N ASP A 96 -0.21 3.62 -0.36
CA ASP A 96 0.39 3.93 -1.65
C ASP A 96 -0.13 2.88 -2.65
N PRO A 97 -1.07 3.27 -3.54
CA PRO A 97 -1.75 2.31 -4.42
C PRO A 97 -0.86 1.77 -5.53
N VAL A 98 0.10 2.57 -6.03
CA VAL A 98 1.02 2.19 -7.09
C VAL A 98 2.41 2.77 -6.83
N ASP A 99 3.12 2.23 -5.84
CA ASP A 99 4.55 2.54 -5.68
C ASP A 99 5.31 2.13 -6.92
N GLY A 100 6.11 3.04 -7.45
CA GLY A 100 6.78 2.83 -8.73
C GLY A 100 5.91 3.19 -9.94
N THR A 101 5.06 4.22 -9.86
CA THR A 101 4.17 4.70 -10.94
C THR A 101 4.91 4.87 -12.27
N ARG A 102 6.15 5.32 -12.24
CA ARG A 102 6.97 5.43 -13.46
C ARG A 102 7.22 4.08 -14.14
N ASN A 103 7.52 3.04 -13.37
CA ASN A 103 7.68 1.69 -13.91
C ASN A 103 6.37 1.16 -14.47
N PHE A 104 5.27 1.39 -13.75
CA PHE A 104 3.93 1.06 -14.19
C PHE A 104 3.59 1.71 -15.55
N VAL A 105 3.81 3.02 -15.70
CA VAL A 105 3.59 3.76 -16.95
C VAL A 105 4.41 3.20 -18.11
N HIS A 106 5.65 2.75 -17.84
CA HIS A 106 6.52 2.14 -18.86
C HIS A 106 6.26 0.64 -19.08
N GLY A 107 5.21 0.08 -18.47
CA GLY A 107 4.84 -1.34 -18.62
C GLY A 107 5.81 -2.33 -17.99
N ARG A 108 6.65 -1.88 -17.05
CA ARG A 108 7.56 -2.72 -16.27
C ARG A 108 6.82 -3.39 -15.13
N GLU A 109 7.39 -4.48 -14.62
CA GLU A 109 6.79 -5.28 -13.53
C GLU A 109 7.12 -4.76 -12.13
N ASP A 110 8.10 -3.82 -12.02
CA ASP A 110 8.62 -3.29 -10.76
C ASP A 110 7.73 -2.17 -10.21
N PHE A 111 6.52 -2.52 -9.82
CA PHE A 111 5.60 -1.66 -9.07
C PHE A 111 4.85 -2.48 -8.02
N ALA A 112 4.38 -1.82 -6.98
CA ALA A 112 3.71 -2.45 -5.86
C ALA A 112 2.52 -1.63 -5.37
N CYS A 113 1.58 -2.28 -4.69
CA CYS A 113 0.60 -1.63 -3.84
C CYS A 113 1.02 -1.83 -2.39
N MET A 114 1.00 -0.76 -1.59
CA MET A 114 1.45 -0.80 -0.20
C MET A 114 0.40 -0.23 0.74
N VAL A 115 0.23 -0.92 1.88
CA VAL A 115 -0.62 -0.50 2.99
C VAL A 115 0.15 -0.67 4.29
N ALA A 116 0.04 0.28 5.20
CA ALA A 116 0.55 0.14 6.56
C ALA A 116 -0.50 0.59 7.59
N LEU A 117 -0.51 -0.07 8.74
CA LEU A 117 -1.23 0.36 9.93
C LEU A 117 -0.23 0.99 10.89
N VAL A 118 -0.44 2.25 11.21
CA VAL A 118 0.35 3.01 12.20
C VAL A 118 -0.48 3.23 13.45
N VAL A 119 0.10 2.93 14.61
CA VAL A 119 -0.52 3.11 15.92
C VAL A 119 0.47 3.82 16.85
N GLY A 120 0.07 4.94 17.42
CA GLY A 120 0.95 5.72 18.29
C GLY A 120 2.28 6.11 17.62
N GLY A 121 2.25 6.42 16.33
CA GLY A 121 3.43 6.76 15.54
C GLY A 121 4.37 5.59 15.21
N ARG A 122 3.92 4.34 15.40
CA ARG A 122 4.70 3.12 15.10
C ARG A 122 3.95 2.23 14.12
N THR A 123 4.66 1.65 13.18
CA THR A 123 4.09 0.65 12.27
C THR A 123 3.76 -0.62 13.04
N GLU A 124 2.49 -0.96 13.12
CA GLU A 124 1.98 -2.20 13.72
C GLU A 124 1.86 -3.33 12.71
N GLY A 125 1.55 -3.00 11.45
CA GLY A 125 1.51 -3.95 10.35
C GLY A 125 1.79 -3.28 9.02
N ALA A 126 2.34 -4.04 8.07
CA ALA A 126 2.60 -3.59 6.71
C ALA A 126 2.30 -4.72 5.71
N TRP A 127 1.74 -4.36 4.58
CA TRP A 127 1.35 -5.25 3.49
C TRP A 127 1.83 -4.68 2.16
N ILE A 128 2.41 -5.53 1.34
CA ILE A 128 2.90 -5.17 0.01
C ILE A 128 2.42 -6.25 -0.96
N THR A 129 1.80 -5.84 -2.05
CA THR A 129 1.49 -6.73 -3.16
C THR A 129 2.21 -6.27 -4.42
N TYR A 130 2.73 -7.23 -5.19
CA TYR A 130 3.37 -7.04 -6.49
C TYR A 130 2.47 -7.66 -7.56
N PRO A 131 1.43 -6.95 -8.02
CA PRO A 131 0.37 -7.56 -8.83
C PRO A 131 0.87 -8.09 -10.18
N ALA A 132 1.88 -7.47 -10.78
CA ALA A 132 2.43 -7.91 -12.06
C ALA A 132 3.12 -9.29 -12.01
N VAL A 133 3.56 -9.72 -10.84
CA VAL A 133 4.27 -11.00 -10.62
C VAL A 133 3.56 -11.90 -9.61
N GLU A 134 2.34 -11.53 -9.23
CA GLU A 134 1.47 -12.30 -8.32
C GLU A 134 2.15 -12.67 -6.99
N ARG A 135 2.92 -11.72 -6.42
CA ARG A 135 3.61 -11.90 -5.14
C ARG A 135 3.04 -10.98 -4.08
N GLU A 136 3.06 -11.43 -2.84
CA GLU A 136 2.65 -10.62 -1.68
C GLU A 136 3.52 -10.87 -0.46
N MET A 137 3.76 -9.81 0.29
CA MET A 137 4.46 -9.87 1.56
C MET A 137 3.71 -9.06 2.60
N HIS A 138 3.63 -9.58 3.81
CA HIS A 138 3.11 -8.81 4.94
C HIS A 138 3.80 -9.18 6.23
N GLY A 139 3.75 -8.27 7.18
CA GLY A 139 4.27 -8.49 8.52
C GLY A 139 3.57 -7.63 9.54
N ALA A 140 3.48 -8.13 10.77
CA ALA A 140 2.91 -7.38 11.87
C ALA A 140 3.57 -7.74 13.20
N ASN A 141 3.56 -6.78 14.13
CA ASN A 141 4.07 -6.96 15.48
C ASN A 141 3.34 -8.12 16.17
N GLY A 142 4.09 -9.09 16.71
CA GLY A 142 3.55 -10.26 17.38
C GLY A 142 2.96 -11.36 16.47
N VAL A 143 2.79 -11.09 15.17
CA VAL A 143 2.24 -12.05 14.19
C VAL A 143 3.37 -12.71 13.41
N GLY A 144 4.36 -11.93 12.97
CA GLY A 144 5.48 -12.38 12.14
C GLY A 144 5.43 -11.83 10.74
N THR A 145 6.32 -12.30 9.87
CA THR A 145 6.43 -11.90 8.46
C THR A 145 6.11 -13.08 7.57
N PHE A 146 5.40 -12.84 6.49
CA PHE A 146 4.93 -13.84 5.54
C PHE A 146 5.24 -13.38 4.12
N LEU A 147 5.62 -14.32 3.28
CA LEU A 147 5.82 -14.15 1.84
C LEU A 147 4.99 -15.22 1.12
N ASP A 148 4.05 -14.79 0.29
CA ASP A 148 3.12 -15.67 -0.43
C ASP A 148 2.44 -16.70 0.49
N GLY A 149 2.00 -16.23 1.68
CA GLY A 149 1.36 -17.05 2.70
C GLY A 149 2.32 -17.92 3.55
N ALA A 150 3.59 -18.04 3.18
CA ALA A 150 4.58 -18.79 3.94
C ALA A 150 5.28 -17.89 4.97
N ARG A 151 5.34 -18.32 6.24
CA ARG A 151 6.07 -17.59 7.27
C ARG A 151 7.56 -17.53 6.94
N THR A 152 8.12 -16.33 6.95
CA THR A 152 9.55 -16.11 6.76
C THR A 152 10.24 -15.85 8.11
N MET A 153 11.51 -16.13 8.18
CA MET A 153 12.36 -15.79 9.33
C MET A 153 13.47 -14.86 8.88
N ALA A 154 13.74 -13.81 9.68
CA ALA A 154 14.92 -12.99 9.45
C ALA A 154 16.16 -13.86 9.64
N MET A 155 17.03 -13.92 8.64
CA MET A 155 18.33 -14.54 8.80
C MET A 155 19.16 -13.69 9.77
N LYS A 156 19.78 -14.33 10.79
CA LYS A 156 20.80 -13.64 11.57
C LYS A 156 21.88 -13.16 10.60
N LYS A 157 22.15 -11.86 10.60
CA LYS A 157 23.28 -11.30 9.88
C LYS A 157 24.54 -11.93 10.46
N GLU A 158 25.19 -12.82 9.72
CA GLU A 158 26.55 -13.18 10.04
C GLU A 158 27.39 -11.91 9.91
N THR A 159 28.08 -11.55 10.98
CA THR A 159 28.99 -10.41 10.99
C THR A 159 30.06 -10.66 9.93
N TRP A 160 30.05 -9.85 8.89
CA TRP A 160 31.15 -9.79 7.93
C TRP A 160 32.40 -9.37 8.69
N SER A 161 33.31 -10.30 8.91
CA SER A 161 34.65 -10.07 9.48
C SER A 161 35.58 -9.58 8.39
#